data_bc0f25e69fb825f3caf20f12a1b8b4b0
#
_entry.id   bc0f25e69fb825f3caf20f12a1b8b4b0
#
_cell.length_a   1.000
_cell.length_b   1.000
_cell.length_c   1.000
_cell.angle_alpha   90.00
_cell.angle_beta   90.00
_cell.angle_gamma   90.00
#
_symmetry.space_group_name_H-M   'P 1'
#
loop_
_entity.id
_entity.type
_entity.pdbx_description
1 polymer ?
#
loop_
_entity_poly.entity_id
_entity_poly.type
_entity_poly.pdbx_seq_one_letter_code
_entity_poly.pdbx_strand_id
1 'polypeptide(L)'
;IRGMGKEGPFGAFCAGGGIRFFHEAALSGDPNLEDFFTEEYALNHLIHTYPKPYIAFMDGICMGGGMGISQGASLRIVTERSKLAMPETNIGLFPDVGGGYFLSRCAGHLGEYLALTGRVLVGGEAIATGLAQALVDSGRLATLWESLATTPFETGEAVERWCLTYQTKGAVRPTWPVA
;
A
#
# COMPACT_ATOMS: atom_id res chain seq x y z
N ILE A 1 -0.08 -4.19 -9.77
CA ILE A 1 -1.32 -3.45 -9.48
C ILE A 1 -1.07 -1.95 -9.46
N ARG A 2 -2.02 -1.16 -9.89
CA ARG A 2 -2.04 0.31 -9.83
C ARG A 2 -3.45 0.82 -9.56
N GLY A 3 -3.56 2.02 -8.99
CA GLY A 3 -4.85 2.68 -8.85
C GLY A 3 -5.40 3.21 -10.17
N MET A 4 -6.73 3.38 -10.22
CA MET A 4 -7.45 4.02 -11.30
C MET A 4 -8.23 5.19 -10.70
N GLY A 5 -7.57 6.36 -10.60
CA GLY A 5 -8.21 7.57 -10.09
C GLY A 5 -9.26 8.14 -11.05
N LYS A 6 -9.99 9.15 -10.60
CA LYS A 6 -11.03 9.82 -11.44
C LYS A 6 -10.49 10.42 -12.73
N GLU A 7 -9.21 10.80 -12.73
CA GLU A 7 -8.52 11.43 -13.87
C GLU A 7 -7.70 10.44 -14.70
N GLY A 8 -7.86 9.13 -14.45
CA GLY A 8 -7.15 8.09 -15.18
C GLY A 8 -6.24 7.24 -14.29
N PRO A 9 -5.32 6.47 -14.90
CA PRO A 9 -4.42 5.60 -14.16
C PRO A 9 -3.43 6.42 -13.30
N PHE A 10 -3.11 5.88 -12.12
CA PHE A 10 -2.30 6.52 -11.08
C PHE A 10 -3.02 7.68 -10.35
N GLY A 11 -2.33 8.35 -9.43
CA GLY A 11 -2.82 9.51 -8.67
C GLY A 11 -3.71 9.19 -7.46
N ALA A 12 -4.39 8.06 -7.43
CA ALA A 12 -5.11 7.52 -6.27
C ALA A 12 -5.06 6.00 -6.34
N PHE A 13 -4.40 5.36 -5.36
CA PHE A 13 -4.24 3.91 -5.37
C PHE A 13 -5.51 3.23 -4.84
N CYS A 14 -5.76 3.31 -3.55
CA CYS A 14 -6.94 2.74 -2.90
C CYS A 14 -7.08 3.28 -1.47
N ALA A 15 -8.30 3.63 -1.07
CA ALA A 15 -8.60 4.08 0.29
C ALA A 15 -9.42 3.04 1.10
N GLY A 16 -9.49 1.80 0.62
CA GLY A 16 -10.26 0.74 1.26
C GLY A 16 -11.75 0.73 0.89
N GLY A 17 -12.53 -0.03 1.65
CA GLY A 17 -13.97 -0.17 1.47
C GLY A 17 -14.76 1.07 1.86
N GLY A 18 -16.02 1.13 1.44
CA GLY A 18 -16.92 2.25 1.73
C GLY A 18 -17.43 2.24 3.18
N ILE A 19 -16.91 3.12 4.04
CA ILE A 19 -17.31 3.23 5.47
C ILE A 19 -18.82 3.37 5.63
N ARG A 20 -19.49 4.07 4.71
CA ARG A 20 -20.96 4.20 4.72
C ARG A 20 -21.65 2.85 4.57
N PHE A 21 -21.16 2.00 3.64
CA PHE A 21 -21.68 0.64 3.48
C PHE A 21 -21.52 -0.15 4.78
N PHE A 22 -20.35 -0.11 5.42
CA PHE A 22 -20.14 -0.82 6.69
C PHE A 22 -21.09 -0.37 7.79
N HIS A 23 -21.32 0.94 7.92
CA HIS A 23 -22.23 1.50 8.89
C HIS A 23 -23.67 1.05 8.64
N GLU A 24 -24.18 1.17 7.42
CA GLU A 24 -25.54 0.80 7.03
C GLU A 24 -25.75 -0.71 7.16
N ALA A 25 -24.81 -1.53 6.71
CA ALA A 25 -24.86 -2.98 6.81
C ALA A 25 -24.85 -3.46 8.27
N ALA A 26 -24.02 -2.84 9.13
CA ALA A 26 -23.99 -3.18 10.56
C ALA A 26 -25.33 -2.85 11.25
N LEU A 27 -25.95 -1.72 10.93
CA LEU A 27 -27.24 -1.33 11.50
C LEU A 27 -28.40 -2.21 11.04
N SER A 28 -28.37 -2.69 9.81
CA SER A 28 -29.40 -3.55 9.23
C SER A 28 -29.19 -5.05 9.47
N GLY A 29 -28.04 -5.45 10.01
CA GLY A 29 -27.66 -6.87 10.12
C GLY A 29 -27.47 -7.54 8.75
N ASP A 30 -26.97 -6.79 7.76
CA ASP A 30 -26.75 -7.29 6.41
C ASP A 30 -25.60 -8.32 6.41
N PRO A 31 -25.83 -9.58 5.99
CA PRO A 31 -24.79 -10.62 5.96
C PRO A 31 -23.63 -10.30 4.99
N ASN A 32 -23.84 -9.45 4.00
CA ASN A 32 -22.78 -9.01 3.08
C ASN A 32 -21.61 -8.31 3.80
N LEU A 33 -21.81 -7.83 5.03
CA LEU A 33 -20.72 -7.26 5.82
C LEU A 33 -19.68 -8.31 6.21
N GLU A 34 -20.12 -9.48 6.66
CA GLU A 34 -19.24 -10.60 7.02
C GLU A 34 -18.57 -11.19 5.78
N ASP A 35 -19.31 -11.34 4.70
CA ASP A 35 -18.80 -11.82 3.42
C ASP A 35 -17.70 -10.89 2.90
N PHE A 36 -17.89 -9.57 2.99
CA PHE A 36 -16.87 -8.58 2.59
C PHE A 36 -15.54 -8.79 3.32
N PHE A 37 -15.54 -8.88 4.64
CA PHE A 37 -14.31 -9.08 5.41
C PHE A 37 -13.67 -10.44 5.14
N THR A 38 -14.48 -11.47 4.96
CA THR A 38 -14.02 -12.82 4.64
C THR A 38 -13.26 -12.82 3.30
N GLU A 39 -13.83 -12.21 2.26
CA GLU A 39 -13.22 -12.10 0.95
C GLU A 39 -11.97 -11.20 0.96
N GLU A 40 -12.04 -10.06 1.66
CA GLU A 40 -10.91 -9.13 1.78
C GLU A 40 -9.71 -9.80 2.44
N TYR A 41 -9.89 -10.51 3.55
CA TYR A 41 -8.79 -11.18 4.24
C TYR A 41 -8.27 -12.38 3.46
N ALA A 42 -9.12 -13.11 2.77
CA ALA A 42 -8.70 -14.16 1.85
C ALA A 42 -7.85 -13.61 0.70
N LEU A 43 -8.22 -12.46 0.14
CA LEU A 43 -7.44 -11.76 -0.88
C LEU A 43 -6.08 -11.29 -0.34
N ASN A 44 -6.05 -10.71 0.86
CA ASN A 44 -4.79 -10.27 1.49
C ASN A 44 -3.84 -11.45 1.69
N HIS A 45 -4.35 -12.60 2.15
CA HIS A 45 -3.56 -13.82 2.28
C HIS A 45 -3.06 -14.33 0.92
N LEU A 46 -3.91 -14.35 -0.09
CA LEU A 46 -3.54 -14.74 -1.46
C LEU A 46 -2.40 -13.85 -2.00
N ILE A 47 -2.50 -12.53 -1.84
CA ILE A 47 -1.46 -11.59 -2.27
C ILE A 47 -0.13 -11.89 -1.56
N HIS A 48 -0.17 -12.11 -0.24
CA HIS A 48 1.02 -12.40 0.56
C HIS A 48 1.72 -13.71 0.16
N THR A 49 0.94 -14.71 -0.26
CA THR A 49 1.45 -16.03 -0.65
C THR A 49 1.57 -16.21 -2.15
N TYR A 50 1.35 -15.16 -2.94
CA TYR A 50 1.31 -15.26 -4.39
C TYR A 50 2.68 -15.66 -4.97
N PRO A 51 2.75 -16.72 -5.81
CA PRO A 51 4.01 -17.31 -6.24
C PRO A 51 4.75 -16.53 -7.35
N LYS A 52 4.13 -15.47 -7.87
CA LYS A 52 4.71 -14.61 -8.90
C LYS A 52 4.96 -13.22 -8.35
N PRO A 53 5.87 -12.42 -8.92
CA PRO A 53 6.06 -11.03 -8.53
C PRO A 53 4.74 -10.27 -8.56
N TYR A 54 4.34 -9.75 -7.42
CA TYR A 54 3.21 -8.86 -7.28
C TYR A 54 3.75 -7.47 -6.93
N ILE A 55 3.64 -6.54 -7.87
CA ILE A 55 4.22 -5.20 -7.74
C ILE A 55 3.09 -4.19 -7.51
N ALA A 56 3.16 -3.45 -6.41
CA ALA A 56 2.20 -2.41 -6.06
C ALA A 56 2.74 -1.01 -6.36
N PHE A 57 2.07 -0.29 -7.25
CA PHE A 57 2.34 1.12 -7.57
C PHE A 57 1.42 2.00 -6.73
N MET A 58 1.87 2.33 -5.51
CA MET A 58 1.08 3.05 -4.51
C MET A 58 1.17 4.58 -4.72
N ASP A 59 0.72 5.07 -5.87
CA ASP A 59 0.72 6.49 -6.17
C ASP A 59 -0.56 7.17 -5.63
N GLY A 60 -0.42 8.32 -4.98
CA GLY A 60 -1.51 9.01 -4.32
C GLY A 60 -1.96 8.32 -3.02
N ILE A 61 -3.25 8.28 -2.75
CA ILE A 61 -3.82 7.73 -1.50
C ILE A 61 -3.75 6.21 -1.50
N CYS A 62 -3.15 5.64 -0.43
CA CYS A 62 -3.07 4.22 -0.13
C CYS A 62 -3.35 4.03 1.38
N MET A 63 -4.59 3.75 1.75
CA MET A 63 -5.04 3.73 3.15
C MET A 63 -5.94 2.53 3.45
N GLY A 64 -5.95 2.04 4.69
CA GLY A 64 -6.79 0.95 5.13
C GLY A 64 -6.67 -0.29 4.23
N GLY A 65 -7.76 -0.74 3.62
CA GLY A 65 -7.75 -1.85 2.64
C GLY A 65 -6.78 -1.64 1.47
N GLY A 66 -6.45 -0.39 1.12
CA GLY A 66 -5.38 -0.08 0.16
C GLY A 66 -4.00 -0.55 0.64
N MET A 67 -3.72 -0.41 1.94
CA MET A 67 -2.53 -1.02 2.56
C MET A 67 -2.64 -2.55 2.51
N GLY A 68 -3.81 -3.13 2.80
CA GLY A 68 -4.03 -4.56 2.74
C GLY A 68 -3.69 -5.19 1.40
N ILE A 69 -4.10 -4.59 0.29
CA ILE A 69 -3.80 -5.10 -1.06
C ILE A 69 -2.41 -4.74 -1.57
N SER A 70 -1.64 -3.93 -0.85
CA SER A 70 -0.30 -3.51 -1.27
C SER A 70 0.82 -4.08 -0.39
N GLN A 71 0.62 -4.22 0.92
CA GLN A 71 1.71 -4.56 1.84
C GLN A 71 2.19 -6.01 1.73
N GLY A 72 1.39 -6.92 1.18
CA GLY A 72 1.81 -8.27 0.80
C GLY A 72 2.60 -8.34 -0.50
N ALA A 73 2.78 -7.23 -1.23
CA ALA A 73 3.51 -7.20 -2.49
C ALA A 73 5.01 -7.48 -2.30
N SER A 74 5.60 -8.14 -3.29
CA SER A 74 7.05 -8.39 -3.33
C SER A 74 7.85 -7.11 -3.58
N LEU A 75 7.27 -6.14 -4.31
CA LEU A 75 7.85 -4.81 -4.51
C LEU A 75 6.75 -3.74 -4.37
N ARG A 76 6.99 -2.77 -3.49
CA ARG A 76 6.11 -1.62 -3.23
C ARG A 76 6.79 -0.34 -3.68
N ILE A 77 6.18 0.33 -4.66
CA ILE A 77 6.67 1.55 -5.28
C ILE A 77 5.78 2.70 -4.85
N VAL A 78 6.39 3.74 -4.30
CA VAL A 78 5.75 5.00 -3.94
C VAL A 78 6.25 6.15 -4.79
N THR A 79 5.54 7.26 -4.77
CA THR A 79 5.91 8.51 -5.42
C THR A 79 5.95 9.66 -4.42
N GLU A 80 6.32 10.84 -4.86
CA GLU A 80 6.24 12.07 -4.07
C GLU A 80 4.78 12.44 -3.72
N ARG A 81 3.80 11.88 -4.43
CA ARG A 81 2.36 12.09 -4.18
C ARG A 81 1.76 11.07 -3.20
N SER A 82 2.49 9.99 -2.90
CA SER A 82 1.98 8.90 -2.06
C SER A 82 1.65 9.35 -0.65
N LYS A 83 0.50 8.88 -0.15
CA LYS A 83 -0.01 9.11 1.20
C LYS A 83 -0.49 7.77 1.76
N LEU A 84 0.30 7.18 2.66
CA LEU A 84 0.03 5.89 3.26
C LEU A 84 -0.44 6.04 4.70
N ALA A 85 -1.49 5.33 5.10
CA ALA A 85 -1.94 5.29 6.50
C ALA A 85 -2.79 4.05 6.81
N MET A 86 -2.84 3.70 8.09
CA MET A 86 -3.86 2.83 8.67
C MET A 86 -4.73 3.68 9.61
N PRO A 87 -5.77 4.38 9.09
CA PRO A 87 -6.52 5.38 9.84
C PRO A 87 -7.71 4.81 10.62
N GLU A 88 -7.80 3.49 10.76
CA GLU A 88 -8.96 2.76 11.31
C GLU A 88 -9.32 3.23 12.72
N THR A 89 -8.35 3.61 13.54
CA THR A 89 -8.60 4.14 14.89
C THR A 89 -9.43 5.42 14.91
N ASN A 90 -9.40 6.21 13.82
CA ASN A 90 -10.22 7.42 13.69
C ASN A 90 -11.71 7.12 13.50
N ILE A 91 -12.06 5.87 13.20
CA ILE A 91 -13.46 5.42 13.01
C ILE A 91 -13.86 4.32 13.99
N GLY A 92 -13.09 4.15 15.07
CA GLY A 92 -13.39 3.17 16.12
C GLY A 92 -13.05 1.72 15.77
N LEU A 93 -12.24 1.51 14.71
CA LEU A 93 -11.70 0.21 14.34
C LEU A 93 -10.22 0.10 14.74
N PHE A 94 -9.61 -1.02 14.42
CA PHE A 94 -8.17 -1.26 14.55
C PHE A 94 -7.56 -1.52 13.17
N PRO A 95 -6.26 -1.31 12.96
CA PRO A 95 -5.57 -1.68 11.72
C PRO A 95 -5.68 -3.19 11.46
N ASP A 96 -6.57 -3.57 10.58
CA ASP A 96 -6.82 -4.93 10.10
C ASP A 96 -6.02 -5.25 8.82
N VAL A 97 -6.55 -5.97 7.87
CA VAL A 97 -5.98 -6.28 6.54
C VAL A 97 -4.49 -6.67 6.54
N GLY A 98 -4.02 -7.31 7.60
CA GLY A 98 -2.61 -7.63 7.80
C GLY A 98 -1.81 -6.53 8.50
N GLY A 99 -2.45 -5.47 9.02
CA GLY A 99 -1.80 -4.35 9.71
C GLY A 99 -0.90 -4.79 10.85
N GLY A 100 -1.35 -5.73 11.69
CA GLY A 100 -0.53 -6.30 12.74
C GLY A 100 0.76 -6.95 12.23
N TYR A 101 0.74 -7.54 11.04
CA TYR A 101 1.90 -8.17 10.44
C TYR A 101 2.91 -7.15 9.91
N PHE A 102 2.50 -6.22 9.05
CA PHE A 102 3.46 -5.31 8.42
C PHE A 102 3.88 -4.15 9.33
N LEU A 103 3.01 -3.67 10.23
CA LEU A 103 3.38 -2.63 11.20
C LEU A 103 4.34 -3.16 12.27
N SER A 104 4.18 -4.40 12.76
CA SER A 104 5.11 -5.00 13.72
C SER A 104 6.54 -5.19 13.17
N ARG A 105 6.74 -5.02 11.87
CA ARG A 105 8.05 -5.08 11.21
C ARG A 105 8.70 -3.72 10.99
N CYS A 106 8.02 -2.65 11.34
CA CYS A 106 8.63 -1.32 11.38
C CYS A 106 9.67 -1.25 12.52
N ALA A 107 10.69 -0.40 12.34
CA ALA A 107 11.76 -0.28 13.34
C ALA A 107 11.24 0.29 14.66
N GLY A 108 11.79 -0.19 15.77
CA GLY A 108 11.45 0.27 17.13
C GLY A 108 9.94 0.15 17.41
N HIS A 109 9.35 1.20 17.96
CA HIS A 109 7.91 1.30 18.26
C HIS A 109 7.13 2.11 17.20
N LEU A 110 7.69 2.27 16.01
CA LEU A 110 7.07 3.08 14.97
C LEU A 110 5.77 2.44 14.44
N GLY A 111 5.72 1.12 14.39
CA GLY A 111 4.51 0.41 13.98
C GLY A 111 3.33 0.65 14.92
N GLU A 112 3.57 0.55 16.23
CA GLU A 112 2.56 0.85 17.24
C GLU A 112 2.11 2.32 17.19
N TYR A 113 3.07 3.23 17.02
CA TYR A 113 2.75 4.64 16.84
C TYR A 113 1.84 4.89 15.64
N LEU A 114 2.15 4.31 14.49
CA LEU A 114 1.34 4.42 13.26
C LEU A 114 -0.05 3.79 13.43
N ALA A 115 -0.11 2.61 14.08
CA ALA A 115 -1.36 1.91 14.37
C ALA A 115 -2.30 2.71 15.26
N LEU A 116 -1.75 3.34 16.31
CA LEU A 116 -2.54 4.05 17.30
C LEU A 116 -2.97 5.46 16.85
N THR A 117 -2.15 6.11 16.03
CA THR A 117 -2.39 7.51 15.63
C THR A 117 -3.05 7.66 14.27
N GLY A 118 -3.02 6.63 13.43
CA GLY A 118 -3.46 6.73 12.03
C GLY A 118 -2.67 7.77 11.21
N ARG A 119 -1.41 8.08 11.63
CA ARG A 119 -0.58 9.09 10.96
C ARG A 119 -0.40 8.77 9.48
N VAL A 120 -0.57 9.79 8.64
CA VAL A 120 -0.29 9.70 7.21
C VAL A 120 1.20 9.86 6.97
N LEU A 121 1.79 8.91 6.23
CA LEU A 121 3.15 8.93 5.75
C LEU A 121 3.19 9.41 4.29
N VAL A 122 4.16 10.25 3.95
CA VAL A 122 4.48 10.57 2.55
C VAL A 122 5.46 9.54 1.97
N GLY A 123 5.63 9.52 0.65
CA GLY A 123 6.40 8.47 -0.04
C GLY A 123 7.80 8.23 0.52
N GLY A 124 8.56 9.30 0.81
CA GLY A 124 9.90 9.17 1.42
C GLY A 124 9.87 8.60 2.84
N GLU A 125 8.85 8.93 3.63
CA GLU A 125 8.64 8.38 4.97
C GLU A 125 8.29 6.89 4.90
N ALA A 126 7.51 6.47 3.89
CA ALA A 126 7.18 5.07 3.67
C ALA A 126 8.43 4.21 3.38
N ILE A 127 9.43 4.75 2.68
CA ILE A 127 10.73 4.09 2.50
C ILE A 127 11.44 3.94 3.85
N ALA A 128 11.51 5.03 4.62
CA ALA A 128 12.22 5.04 5.91
C ALA A 128 11.59 4.11 6.95
N THR A 129 10.27 3.86 6.87
CA THR A 129 9.55 2.94 7.75
C THR A 129 9.59 1.48 7.29
N GLY A 130 10.10 1.19 6.08
CA GLY A 130 10.08 -0.14 5.49
C GLY A 130 8.74 -0.55 4.84
N LEU A 131 7.77 0.38 4.77
CA LEU A 131 6.47 0.14 4.15
C LEU A 131 6.48 0.30 2.62
N ALA A 132 7.60 0.73 2.05
CA ALA A 132 7.89 0.71 0.61
C ALA A 132 9.37 0.47 0.36
N GLN A 133 9.72 0.03 -0.87
CA GLN A 133 11.11 -0.26 -1.28
C GLN A 133 11.66 0.74 -2.29
N ALA A 134 10.81 1.35 -3.10
CA ALA A 134 11.26 2.27 -4.14
C ALA A 134 10.44 3.56 -4.17
N LEU A 135 11.11 4.70 -4.25
CA LEU A 135 10.53 6.00 -4.56
C LEU A 135 10.79 6.33 -6.03
N VAL A 136 9.76 6.48 -6.82
CA VAL A 136 9.84 6.80 -8.27
C VAL A 136 9.08 8.11 -8.51
N ASP A 137 9.62 8.98 -9.34
CA ASP A 137 8.93 10.20 -9.79
C ASP A 137 7.59 9.85 -10.45
N SER A 138 6.50 10.49 -10.03
CA SER A 138 5.15 10.18 -10.53
C SER A 138 5.03 10.34 -12.05
N GLY A 139 5.76 11.27 -12.65
CA GLY A 139 5.80 11.48 -14.09
C GLY A 139 6.43 10.31 -14.87
N ARG A 140 7.14 9.42 -14.20
CA ARG A 140 7.78 8.24 -14.81
C ARG A 140 6.97 6.95 -14.69
N LEU A 141 5.89 6.95 -13.89
CA LEU A 141 5.12 5.74 -13.63
C LEU A 141 4.47 5.14 -14.88
N ALA A 142 3.93 5.96 -15.77
CA ALA A 142 3.33 5.48 -17.00
C ALA A 142 4.35 4.76 -17.87
N THR A 143 5.53 5.36 -18.07
CA THR A 143 6.64 4.75 -18.81
C THR A 143 7.10 3.44 -18.17
N LEU A 144 7.26 3.42 -16.84
CA LEU A 144 7.63 2.22 -16.11
C LEU A 144 6.59 1.11 -16.30
N TRP A 145 5.30 1.45 -16.18
CA TRP A 145 4.20 0.50 -16.36
C TRP A 145 4.16 -0.11 -17.78
N GLU A 146 4.26 0.73 -18.80
CA GLU A 146 4.25 0.28 -20.21
C GLU A 146 5.47 -0.57 -20.53
N SER A 147 6.64 -0.19 -20.03
CA SER A 147 7.87 -0.94 -20.25
C SER A 147 7.84 -2.32 -19.59
N LEU A 148 7.13 -2.50 -18.45
CA LEU A 148 6.93 -3.83 -17.84
C LEU A 148 6.22 -4.80 -18.80
N ALA A 149 5.27 -4.31 -19.60
CA ALA A 149 4.52 -5.14 -20.54
C ALA A 149 5.34 -5.57 -21.78
N THR A 150 6.41 -4.83 -22.09
CA THR A 150 7.20 -5.02 -23.33
C THR A 150 8.61 -5.56 -23.08
N THR A 151 9.10 -5.51 -21.85
CA THR A 151 10.42 -6.03 -21.50
C THR A 151 10.35 -7.52 -21.17
N PRO A 152 11.14 -8.39 -21.84
CA PRO A 152 11.21 -9.79 -21.46
C PRO A 152 12.01 -9.96 -20.19
N PHE A 153 11.52 -10.75 -19.25
CA PHE A 153 12.19 -11.07 -17.99
C PHE A 153 12.31 -12.59 -17.83
N GLU A 154 13.48 -13.06 -17.43
CA GLU A 154 13.74 -14.49 -17.23
C GLU A 154 13.28 -14.96 -15.83
N THR A 155 13.31 -14.07 -14.83
CA THR A 155 12.95 -14.39 -13.44
C THR A 155 12.16 -13.25 -12.78
N GLY A 156 11.43 -13.58 -11.71
CA GLY A 156 10.74 -12.57 -10.89
C GLY A 156 11.69 -11.54 -10.28
N GLU A 157 12.87 -11.98 -9.81
CA GLU A 157 13.89 -11.07 -9.27
C GLU A 157 14.42 -10.09 -10.32
N ALA A 158 14.47 -10.51 -11.60
CA ALA A 158 14.88 -9.62 -12.69
C ALA A 158 13.87 -8.47 -12.87
N VAL A 159 12.56 -8.75 -12.73
CA VAL A 159 11.50 -7.74 -12.78
C VAL A 159 11.69 -6.71 -11.66
N GLU A 160 11.89 -7.16 -10.44
CA GLU A 160 12.06 -6.28 -9.28
C GLU A 160 13.32 -5.41 -9.40
N ARG A 161 14.46 -6.01 -9.73
CA ARG A 161 15.71 -5.26 -9.97
C ARG A 161 15.56 -4.22 -11.07
N TRP A 162 14.86 -4.57 -12.13
CA TRP A 162 14.61 -3.65 -13.23
C TRP A 162 13.74 -2.46 -12.80
N CYS A 163 12.66 -2.69 -12.04
CA CYS A 163 11.85 -1.61 -11.49
C CYS A 163 12.67 -0.66 -10.61
N LEU A 164 13.61 -1.19 -9.82
CA LEU A 164 14.49 -0.39 -8.96
C LEU A 164 15.43 0.54 -9.75
N THR A 165 15.68 0.29 -11.04
CA THR A 165 16.45 1.22 -11.90
C THR A 165 15.74 2.56 -12.12
N TYR A 166 14.43 2.62 -11.90
CA TYR A 166 13.63 3.84 -11.99
C TYR A 166 13.63 4.65 -10.69
N GLN A 167 14.22 4.13 -9.62
CA GLN A 167 14.25 4.78 -8.30
C GLN A 167 14.90 6.16 -8.38
N THR A 168 14.25 7.14 -7.76
CA THR A 168 14.76 8.50 -7.62
C THR A 168 15.95 8.52 -6.65
N LYS A 169 17.07 9.08 -7.08
CA LYS A 169 18.25 9.24 -6.23
C LYS A 169 18.00 10.39 -5.24
N GLY A 170 18.19 10.11 -3.98
CA GLY A 170 18.00 11.07 -2.88
C GLY A 170 16.74 10.75 -2.06
N ALA A 171 16.84 9.77 -1.16
CA ALA A 171 15.78 9.48 -0.21
C ALA A 171 15.45 10.72 0.64
N VAL A 172 14.18 11.09 0.71
CA VAL A 172 13.70 12.08 1.66
C VAL A 172 14.00 11.53 3.06
N ARG A 173 14.80 12.26 3.84
CA ARG A 173 15.01 11.91 5.25
C ARG A 173 13.69 12.06 5.99
N PRO A 174 13.35 11.12 6.90
CA PRO A 174 12.15 11.26 7.72
C PRO A 174 12.22 12.58 8.51
N THR A 175 11.07 13.22 8.64
CA THR A 175 10.93 14.49 9.37
C THR A 175 10.85 14.31 10.88
N TRP A 176 10.91 13.05 11.38
CA TRP A 176 10.97 12.72 12.81
C TRP A 176 12.34 12.12 13.17
N PRO A 177 12.77 12.25 14.42
CA PRO A 177 13.97 11.59 14.90
C PRO A 177 13.77 10.06 14.82
N VAL A 178 14.59 9.40 14.02
CA VAL A 178 14.76 7.94 14.10
C VAL A 178 15.69 7.71 15.30
N ALA A 179 15.11 7.25 16.42
CA ALA A 179 15.89 6.85 17.57
C ALA A 179 16.53 5.48 17.33
#